data_07d2ff8099a24bccd981b6205e13714f
#
_entry.id   07d2ff8099a24bccd981b6205e13714f
#
_cell.length_a   1.000
_cell.length_b   1.000
_cell.length_c   1.000
_cell.angle_alpha   90.00
_cell.angle_beta   90.00
_cell.angle_gamma   90.00
#
_symmetry.space_group_name_H-M   'P 1'
#
loop_
_entity.id
_entity.type
_entity.pdbx_description
1 polymer ?
#
loop_
_entity_poly.entity_id
_entity_poly.type
_entity_poly.pdbx_seq_one_letter_code
_entity_poly.pdbx_strand_id
1 'polypeptide(L)'
;MHFLWVLVLSIALLVLPQFVSANDLEIEFTENDSYSIEVARISVGDTIKWLPKNEGHNVEFFAGPEISLPLKSEMDEPYSVVFSTPGVYLYGCTPHANMGMLGLIIVGNDLHNLENIKQTALSPIGQSILKRLVRIAETQTRSTTKSP
;
A
#
# COMPACT_ATOMS: atom_id res chain seq x y z
N MET A 1 -29.77 28.31 -57.94
CA MET A 1 -29.33 28.51 -56.53
C MET A 1 -29.52 27.20 -55.78
N HIS A 2 -28.43 26.45 -55.58
CA HIS A 2 -28.46 25.16 -54.87
C HIS A 2 -27.94 25.40 -53.45
N PHE A 3 -28.82 25.31 -52.45
CA PHE A 3 -28.45 25.36 -51.04
C PHE A 3 -27.91 23.99 -50.64
N LEU A 4 -26.59 23.92 -50.41
CA LEU A 4 -25.94 22.76 -49.85
C LEU A 4 -26.11 22.78 -48.32
N TRP A 5 -26.94 21.92 -47.78
CA TRP A 5 -27.05 21.68 -46.32
C TRP A 5 -25.90 20.81 -45.88
N VAL A 6 -24.94 21.39 -45.18
CA VAL A 6 -23.86 20.62 -44.49
C VAL A 6 -24.41 20.18 -43.15
N LEU A 7 -24.68 18.88 -43.04
CA LEU A 7 -25.05 18.21 -41.79
C LEU A 7 -23.77 18.01 -40.95
N VAL A 8 -23.57 18.87 -39.95
CA VAL A 8 -22.50 18.68 -38.96
C VAL A 8 -22.97 17.64 -37.96
N LEU A 9 -22.46 16.41 -38.08
CA LEU A 9 -22.71 15.34 -37.14
C LEU A 9 -21.79 15.57 -35.91
N SER A 10 -22.34 16.15 -34.84
CA SER A 10 -21.64 16.26 -33.55
C SER A 10 -21.61 14.89 -32.87
N ILE A 11 -20.47 14.20 -32.94
CA ILE A 11 -20.22 12.98 -32.14
C ILE A 11 -19.96 13.43 -30.72
N ALA A 12 -20.97 13.36 -29.86
CA ALA A 12 -20.80 13.48 -28.41
C ALA A 12 -20.08 12.24 -27.90
N LEU A 13 -18.78 12.39 -27.57
CA LEU A 13 -18.00 11.36 -26.92
C LEU A 13 -18.53 11.18 -25.49
N LEU A 14 -19.37 10.16 -25.27
CA LEU A 14 -19.83 9.78 -23.94
C LEU A 14 -18.64 9.19 -23.16
N VAL A 15 -18.01 10.01 -22.32
CA VAL A 15 -17.06 9.55 -21.33
C VAL A 15 -17.86 8.87 -20.21
N LEU A 16 -17.98 7.55 -20.29
CA LEU A 16 -18.56 6.76 -19.22
C LEU A 16 -17.62 6.79 -18.00
N PRO A 17 -18.12 7.06 -16.78
CA PRO A 17 -17.31 6.96 -15.59
C PRO A 17 -16.80 5.51 -15.43
N GLN A 18 -15.50 5.34 -15.43
CA GLN A 18 -14.87 4.06 -15.11
C GLN A 18 -14.99 3.88 -13.61
N PHE A 19 -15.90 3.01 -13.16
CA PHE A 19 -15.93 2.58 -11.77
C PHE A 19 -14.69 1.69 -11.53
N VAL A 20 -13.67 2.25 -10.90
CA VAL A 20 -12.56 1.46 -10.37
C VAL A 20 -13.12 0.70 -9.16
N SER A 21 -13.21 -0.63 -9.27
CA SER A 21 -13.59 -1.47 -8.14
C SER A 21 -12.46 -1.45 -7.13
N ALA A 22 -12.76 -1.06 -5.89
CA ALA A 22 -11.83 -1.21 -4.78
C ALA A 22 -11.67 -2.72 -4.47
N ASN A 23 -10.43 -3.15 -4.26
CA ASN A 23 -10.12 -4.52 -3.90
C ASN A 23 -9.77 -4.62 -2.42
N ASP A 24 -10.03 -5.80 -1.85
CA ASP A 24 -9.60 -6.16 -0.50
C ASP A 24 -8.38 -7.09 -0.59
N LEU A 25 -7.32 -6.75 0.16
CA LEU A 25 -6.16 -7.61 0.35
C LEU A 25 -6.08 -8.05 1.80
N GLU A 26 -6.00 -9.35 2.03
CA GLU A 26 -5.86 -9.91 3.38
C GLU A 26 -4.39 -10.19 3.70
N ILE A 27 -3.96 -9.79 4.90
CA ILE A 27 -2.63 -10.04 5.46
C ILE A 27 -2.83 -10.74 6.81
N GLU A 28 -2.21 -11.89 6.99
CA GLU A 28 -2.31 -12.67 8.23
C GLU A 28 -1.08 -12.42 9.11
N PHE A 29 -1.27 -12.47 10.42
CA PHE A 29 -0.18 -12.59 11.39
C PHE A 29 0.28 -14.04 11.40
N THR A 30 1.57 -14.28 11.21
CA THR A 30 2.13 -15.62 11.14
C THR A 30 2.71 -16.07 12.48
N GLU A 31 2.90 -17.38 12.65
CA GLU A 31 3.54 -17.98 13.82
C GLU A 31 5.03 -17.61 14.01
N ASN A 32 5.64 -17.00 12.98
CA ASN A 32 7.06 -16.59 13.00
C ASN A 32 7.24 -15.09 13.26
N ASP A 33 6.33 -14.44 13.96
CA ASP A 33 6.35 -13.01 14.23
C ASP A 33 6.57 -12.19 12.95
N SER A 34 5.79 -12.49 11.91
CA SER A 34 5.82 -11.80 10.63
C SER A 34 4.43 -11.62 10.04
N TYR A 35 4.32 -10.85 8.97
CA TYR A 35 3.11 -10.72 8.17
C TYR A 35 3.19 -11.66 6.97
N SER A 36 2.08 -12.30 6.60
CA SER A 36 2.02 -13.22 5.45
C SER A 36 2.40 -12.54 4.12
N ILE A 37 2.19 -11.22 4.04
CA ILE A 37 2.63 -10.37 2.94
C ILE A 37 3.44 -9.22 3.57
N GLU A 38 4.75 -9.25 3.41
CA GLU A 38 5.62 -8.22 3.97
C GLU A 38 5.73 -6.97 3.10
N VAL A 39 5.52 -7.07 1.78
CA VAL A 39 5.47 -5.94 0.85
C VAL A 39 4.22 -6.07 -0.01
N ALA A 40 3.20 -5.29 0.32
CA ALA A 40 1.94 -5.24 -0.39
C ALA A 40 1.93 -4.10 -1.42
N ARG A 41 1.34 -4.35 -2.61
CA ARG A 41 1.06 -3.33 -3.62
C ARG A 41 -0.43 -3.28 -3.86
N ILE A 42 -0.99 -2.10 -3.74
CA ILE A 42 -2.43 -1.86 -3.87
C ILE A 42 -2.68 -0.60 -4.69
N SER A 43 -3.88 -0.50 -5.23
CA SER A 43 -4.36 0.72 -5.88
C SER A 43 -4.90 1.71 -4.86
N VAL A 44 -4.99 2.98 -5.25
CA VAL A 44 -5.67 3.99 -4.45
C VAL A 44 -7.15 3.59 -4.28
N GLY A 45 -7.63 3.60 -3.05
CA GLY A 45 -9.00 3.21 -2.69
C GLY A 45 -9.14 1.74 -2.27
N ASP A 46 -8.10 0.91 -2.43
CA ASP A 46 -8.11 -0.47 -1.94
C ASP A 46 -8.06 -0.53 -0.41
N THR A 47 -8.50 -1.66 0.12
CA THR A 47 -8.53 -1.96 1.55
C THR A 47 -7.53 -3.06 1.88
N ILE A 48 -6.76 -2.89 2.95
CA ILE A 48 -6.04 -4.00 3.57
C ILE A 48 -6.76 -4.42 4.84
N LYS A 49 -6.95 -5.74 4.98
CA LYS A 49 -7.50 -6.39 6.17
C LYS A 49 -6.42 -7.25 6.81
N TRP A 50 -6.08 -6.94 8.06
CA TRP A 50 -5.19 -7.79 8.85
C TRP A 50 -6.01 -8.76 9.69
N LEU A 51 -5.62 -10.04 9.63
CA LEU A 51 -6.32 -11.15 10.29
C LEU A 51 -5.44 -11.75 11.38
N PRO A 52 -5.92 -11.80 12.65
CA PRO A 52 -5.18 -12.34 13.78
C PRO A 52 -5.21 -13.88 13.79
N LYS A 53 -4.47 -14.50 12.89
CA LYS A 53 -4.34 -15.98 12.84
C LYS A 53 -3.42 -16.53 13.94
N ASN A 54 -2.56 -15.69 14.50
CA ASN A 54 -1.67 -15.99 15.62
C ASN A 54 -1.73 -14.83 16.61
N GLU A 55 -1.67 -15.16 17.91
CA GLU A 55 -1.83 -14.22 19.01
C GLU A 55 -0.55 -13.44 19.30
N GLY A 56 -0.69 -12.30 19.98
CA GLY A 56 0.41 -11.45 20.42
C GLY A 56 0.80 -10.37 19.42
N HIS A 57 -0.07 -10.05 18.47
CA HIS A 57 0.25 -9.13 17.36
C HIS A 57 -0.79 -8.03 17.15
N ASN A 58 -0.32 -6.94 16.55
CA ASN A 58 -1.14 -5.82 16.13
C ASN A 58 -0.55 -5.13 14.89
N VAL A 59 -1.14 -4.01 14.49
CA VAL A 59 -0.66 -3.15 13.40
C VAL A 59 -0.47 -1.72 13.94
N GLU A 60 0.75 -1.21 13.83
CA GLU A 60 1.10 0.16 14.14
C GLU A 60 1.86 0.78 12.98
N PHE A 61 1.42 1.95 12.51
CA PHE A 61 2.10 2.66 11.42
C PHE A 61 3.18 3.57 11.98
N PHE A 62 4.40 3.47 11.43
CA PHE A 62 5.57 4.25 11.86
C PHE A 62 5.88 5.41 10.93
N ALA A 63 5.59 5.28 9.63
CA ALA A 63 5.80 6.31 8.63
C ALA A 63 4.87 6.13 7.43
N GLY A 64 4.60 7.20 6.71
CA GLY A 64 3.73 7.22 5.55
C GLY A 64 3.90 8.49 4.71
N PRO A 65 3.11 8.64 3.64
CA PRO A 65 3.15 9.81 2.76
C PRO A 65 2.55 11.06 3.41
N GLU A 66 1.74 10.91 4.45
CA GLU A 66 1.08 11.99 5.16
C GLU A 66 1.53 12.04 6.63
N ILE A 67 1.34 13.20 7.28
CA ILE A 67 1.61 13.39 8.71
C ILE A 67 0.63 12.58 9.56
N SER A 68 -0.64 12.49 9.12
CA SER A 68 -1.67 11.71 9.81
C SER A 68 -1.65 10.27 9.30
N LEU A 69 -1.17 9.37 10.14
CA LEU A 69 -1.15 7.94 9.87
C LEU A 69 -2.46 7.26 10.33
N PRO A 70 -2.82 6.09 9.78
CA PRO A 70 -3.91 5.29 10.31
C PRO A 70 -3.70 4.99 11.81
N LEU A 71 -4.79 4.88 12.55
CA LEU A 71 -4.73 4.56 13.96
C LEU A 71 -4.12 3.16 14.17
N LYS A 72 -3.46 3.00 15.31
CA LYS A 72 -2.95 1.69 15.73
C LYS A 72 -4.12 0.74 16.03
N SER A 73 -4.02 -0.52 15.61
CA SER A 73 -4.99 -1.54 15.96
C SER A 73 -4.86 -1.99 17.42
N GLU A 74 -5.93 -2.55 17.96
CA GLU A 74 -5.86 -3.33 19.19
C GLU A 74 -5.06 -4.63 18.96
N MET A 75 -4.63 -5.25 20.08
CA MET A 75 -3.94 -6.54 20.04
C MET A 75 -4.92 -7.66 19.68
N ASP A 76 -4.50 -8.53 18.77
CA ASP A 76 -5.24 -9.75 18.40
C ASP A 76 -6.66 -9.53 17.84
N GLU A 77 -6.92 -8.32 17.35
CA GLU A 77 -8.19 -7.97 16.74
C GLU A 77 -8.07 -7.81 15.22
N PRO A 78 -9.10 -8.20 14.44
CA PRO A 78 -9.15 -7.89 13.02
C PRO A 78 -9.08 -6.37 12.80
N TYR A 79 -8.29 -5.95 11.81
CA TYR A 79 -8.10 -4.53 11.53
C TYR A 79 -8.19 -4.26 10.03
N SER A 80 -8.80 -3.15 9.65
CA SER A 80 -8.95 -2.78 8.24
C SER A 80 -8.66 -1.31 8.02
N VAL A 81 -7.96 -1.00 6.92
CA VAL A 81 -7.66 0.37 6.51
C VAL A 81 -7.91 0.51 5.01
N VAL A 82 -8.62 1.57 4.62
CA VAL A 82 -8.75 2.02 3.22
C VAL A 82 -7.64 3.00 2.94
N PHE A 83 -6.87 2.77 1.85
CA PHE A 83 -5.73 3.61 1.48
C PHE A 83 -6.10 4.55 0.33
N SER A 84 -6.33 5.81 0.63
CA SER A 84 -6.71 6.84 -0.36
C SER A 84 -5.55 7.72 -0.83
N THR A 85 -4.43 7.72 -0.12
CA THR A 85 -3.26 8.54 -0.45
C THR A 85 -2.14 7.69 -1.04
N PRO A 86 -1.65 8.00 -2.26
CA PRO A 86 -0.52 7.31 -2.86
C PRO A 86 0.76 7.47 -2.05
N GLY A 87 1.63 6.47 -2.11
CA GLY A 87 2.92 6.47 -1.45
C GLY A 87 3.20 5.19 -0.68
N VAL A 88 4.28 5.19 0.10
CA VAL A 88 4.74 4.05 0.88
C VAL A 88 4.40 4.25 2.35
N TYR A 89 3.80 3.24 2.95
CA TYR A 89 3.54 3.14 4.39
C TYR A 89 4.42 2.07 5.01
N LEU A 90 5.09 2.41 6.11
CA LEU A 90 5.80 1.46 6.95
C LEU A 90 4.96 1.16 8.18
N TYR A 91 4.72 -0.10 8.44
CA TYR A 91 4.01 -0.57 9.63
C TYR A 91 4.72 -1.76 10.27
N GLY A 92 4.33 -2.09 11.47
CA GLY A 92 4.84 -3.23 12.20
C GLY A 92 3.98 -3.59 13.41
N CYS A 93 4.41 -4.61 14.13
CA CYS A 93 3.80 -5.02 15.39
C CYS A 93 4.43 -4.26 16.55
N THR A 94 3.64 -3.64 17.42
CA THR A 94 4.17 -2.84 18.54
C THR A 94 5.22 -3.58 19.38
N PRO A 95 4.99 -4.82 19.88
CA PRO A 95 6.00 -5.54 20.65
C PRO A 95 7.14 -6.13 19.80
N HIS A 96 6.95 -6.37 18.49
CA HIS A 96 7.88 -7.17 17.68
C HIS A 96 8.57 -6.38 16.55
N ALA A 97 8.22 -5.10 16.30
CA ALA A 97 8.84 -4.29 15.24
C ALA A 97 10.37 -4.20 15.38
N ASN A 98 10.87 -4.05 16.62
CA ASN A 98 12.29 -4.01 16.90
C ASN A 98 13.00 -5.37 16.75
N MET A 99 12.24 -6.46 16.64
CA MET A 99 12.71 -7.79 16.29
C MET A 99 12.53 -8.12 14.81
N GLY A 100 11.95 -7.20 14.03
CA GLY A 100 11.84 -7.30 12.59
C GLY A 100 10.45 -7.60 12.05
N MET A 101 9.40 -7.64 12.89
CA MET A 101 8.02 -7.76 12.40
C MET A 101 7.53 -6.44 11.78
N LEU A 102 7.89 -6.25 10.52
CA LEU A 102 7.63 -5.04 9.73
C LEU A 102 6.98 -5.38 8.39
N GLY A 103 6.24 -4.44 7.84
CA GLY A 103 5.67 -4.52 6.50
C GLY A 103 5.69 -3.18 5.78
N LEU A 104 5.69 -3.23 4.45
CA LEU A 104 5.51 -2.08 3.58
C LEU A 104 4.22 -2.22 2.77
N ILE A 105 3.50 -1.12 2.63
CA ILE A 105 2.39 -1.00 1.70
C ILE A 105 2.73 0.09 0.71
N ILE A 106 2.61 -0.23 -0.59
CA ILE A 106 2.85 0.69 -1.69
C ILE A 106 1.51 0.95 -2.37
N VAL A 107 1.03 2.17 -2.24
CA VAL A 107 -0.27 2.61 -2.76
C VAL A 107 -0.07 3.37 -4.06
N GLY A 108 -0.81 2.99 -5.11
CA GLY A 108 -0.75 3.67 -6.41
C GLY A 108 0.59 3.52 -7.13
N ASN A 109 1.37 2.50 -6.80
CA ASN A 109 2.73 2.28 -7.33
C ASN A 109 3.68 3.49 -7.16
N ASP A 110 3.45 4.29 -6.16
CA ASP A 110 4.14 5.54 -5.86
C ASP A 110 5.20 5.35 -4.77
N LEU A 111 6.44 5.71 -5.06
CA LEU A 111 7.59 5.60 -4.16
C LEU A 111 8.13 6.97 -3.73
N HIS A 112 7.40 8.09 -3.95
CA HIS A 112 7.92 9.45 -3.75
C HIS A 112 8.47 9.70 -2.34
N ASN A 113 7.91 9.06 -1.31
CA ASN A 113 8.33 9.21 0.08
C ASN A 113 9.28 8.10 0.59
N LEU A 114 9.79 7.23 -0.31
CA LEU A 114 10.59 6.07 0.09
C LEU A 114 11.86 6.46 0.86
N GLU A 115 12.49 7.60 0.52
CA GLU A 115 13.67 8.07 1.25
C GLU A 115 13.35 8.44 2.71
N ASN A 116 12.18 8.99 2.98
CA ASN A 116 11.72 9.25 4.35
C ASN A 116 11.48 7.94 5.11
N ILE A 117 10.90 6.93 4.45
CA ILE A 117 10.71 5.59 5.01
C ILE A 117 12.04 4.98 5.47
N LYS A 118 13.08 5.06 4.63
CA LYS A 118 14.43 4.54 4.93
C LYS A 118 15.07 5.16 6.19
N GLN A 119 14.65 6.37 6.55
CA GLN A 119 15.17 7.13 7.70
C GLN A 119 14.38 6.89 9.00
N THR A 120 13.35 6.05 8.98
CA THR A 120 12.58 5.74 10.19
C THR A 120 13.49 5.13 11.27
N ALA A 121 13.44 5.67 12.48
CA ALA A 121 14.25 5.18 13.61
C ALA A 121 13.74 3.82 14.08
N LEU A 122 14.56 2.79 13.89
CA LEU A 122 14.31 1.40 14.28
C LEU A 122 15.56 0.83 14.96
N SER A 123 15.42 -0.33 15.64
CA SER A 123 16.57 -1.11 16.10
C SER A 123 17.49 -1.54 14.94
N PRO A 124 18.73 -1.96 15.20
CA PRO A 124 19.59 -2.49 14.14
C PRO A 124 18.98 -3.66 13.36
N ILE A 125 18.23 -4.53 14.03
CA ILE A 125 17.49 -5.64 13.39
C ILE A 125 16.37 -5.07 12.52
N GLY A 126 15.54 -4.18 13.06
CA GLY A 126 14.49 -3.51 12.29
C GLY A 126 15.02 -2.79 11.05
N GLN A 127 16.15 -2.08 11.17
CA GLN A 127 16.81 -1.43 10.03
C GLN A 127 17.29 -2.43 8.96
N SER A 128 17.81 -3.58 9.37
CA SER A 128 18.21 -4.63 8.43
C SER A 128 17.03 -5.21 7.65
N ILE A 129 15.92 -5.45 8.34
CA ILE A 129 14.67 -5.90 7.71
C ILE A 129 14.12 -4.81 6.78
N LEU A 130 14.03 -3.56 7.24
CA LEU A 130 13.57 -2.45 6.40
C LEU A 130 14.36 -2.34 5.10
N LYS A 131 15.70 -2.45 5.14
CA LYS A 131 16.54 -2.46 3.93
C LYS A 131 16.18 -3.60 2.98
N ARG A 132 15.83 -4.77 3.49
CA ARG A 132 15.37 -5.92 2.69
C ARG A 132 14.03 -5.61 2.03
N LEU A 133 13.06 -5.10 2.78
CA LEU A 133 11.72 -4.75 2.28
C LEU A 133 11.80 -3.66 1.20
N VAL A 134 12.62 -2.64 1.41
CA VAL A 134 12.86 -1.57 0.44
C VAL A 134 13.42 -2.11 -0.88
N ARG A 135 14.41 -3.03 -0.83
CA ARG A 135 14.93 -3.66 -2.05
C ARG A 135 13.85 -4.43 -2.81
N ILE A 136 12.98 -5.15 -2.11
CA ILE A 136 11.83 -5.84 -2.73
C ILE A 136 10.92 -4.81 -3.41
N ALA A 137 10.58 -3.72 -2.73
CA ALA A 137 9.76 -2.66 -3.27
C ALA A 137 10.35 -2.05 -4.56
N GLU A 138 11.65 -1.72 -4.57
CA GLU A 138 12.34 -1.13 -5.72
C GLU A 138 12.46 -2.11 -6.91
N THR A 139 12.73 -3.39 -6.66
CA THR A 139 12.89 -4.39 -7.73
C THR A 139 11.56 -4.71 -8.42
N GLN A 140 10.48 -4.80 -7.69
CA GLN A 140 9.16 -5.04 -8.24
C GLN A 140 8.67 -3.89 -9.14
N THR A 141 9.06 -2.65 -8.84
CA THR A 141 8.72 -1.48 -9.67
C THR A 141 9.46 -1.54 -11.03
N ARG A 142 10.72 -1.99 -11.04
CA ARG A 142 11.50 -2.12 -12.30
C ARG A 142 10.95 -3.20 -13.23
N SER A 143 10.37 -4.26 -12.69
CA SER A 143 9.79 -5.34 -13.51
C SER A 143 8.50 -4.91 -14.20
N THR A 144 7.68 -4.06 -13.58
CA THR A 144 6.44 -3.54 -14.18
C THR A 144 6.69 -2.48 -15.26
N THR A 145 7.83 -1.76 -15.19
CA THR A 145 8.19 -0.74 -16.20
C THR A 145 8.89 -1.35 -17.44
N LYS A 146 9.28 -2.62 -17.41
CA LYS A 146 10.07 -3.28 -18.48
C LYS A 146 9.25 -4.23 -19.35
N SER A 147 7.92 -4.23 -19.26
CA SER A 147 7.06 -4.97 -20.21
C SER A 147 6.88 -4.11 -21.46
N PRO A 148 7.23 -4.62 -22.66
CA PRO A 148 7.12 -3.88 -23.93
C PRO A 148 5.67 -3.65 -24.33
#